data_5abf0e5371dac1bdef7f560409e8a516
#
_entry.id   5abf0e5371dac1bdef7f560409e8a516
#
_cell.length_a   1.000
_cell.length_b   1.000
_cell.length_c   1.000
_cell.angle_alpha   90.00
_cell.angle_beta   90.00
_cell.angle_gamma   90.00
#
_symmetry.space_group_name_H-M   'P 1'
#
loop_
_entity.id
_entity.type
_entity.pdbx_description
1 polymer ?
#
loop_
_entity_poly.entity_id
_entity_poly.type
_entity_poly.pdbx_seq_one_letter_code
_entity_poly.pdbx_strand_id
1 'polypeptide(L)'
;MPATALPPSGDPSGGAGGGPGRSGGPGKPGGPGGSGGPGRSGGPGATGGPGSPGAAKTCDARGMAEIHRMVRSGFGEGRALIGGVAEGDAVHADVVGDHLDMLSKALHAHHEGEDTLLWDTLEGRAPSCAGHIARMKAQHAEMLVHLTALDAALPAWRSSGRSTDAAGVLDTLDGINAALAVHLPDEEQQVVPVMETTLTQQEVDALSEHGRKATPRGKLFLQLGAILSAQPDGGDEWQREHLPPPVRLIWRVVGKRKYQANRAELVGDIRP
;
A
#
# COMPACT_ATOMS: atom_id res chain seq x y z
N MET A 1 37.66 9.70 36.33
CA MET A 1 37.17 10.45 37.47
C MET A 1 36.93 11.90 37.08
N PRO A 2 35.86 12.57 37.52
CA PRO A 2 34.83 12.11 38.43
C PRO A 2 33.39 12.05 37.85
N ALA A 3 32.56 11.36 38.55
CA ALA A 3 31.12 11.25 38.48
C ALA A 3 30.43 12.52 39.06
N THR A 4 29.20 12.81 38.56
CA THR A 4 28.19 13.58 39.34
C THR A 4 26.83 13.24 38.72
N ALA A 5 26.07 12.41 39.30
CA ALA A 5 24.98 12.57 40.29
C ALA A 5 23.64 12.99 39.68
N LEU A 6 22.65 12.07 39.73
CA LEU A 6 21.21 12.29 39.65
C LEU A 6 20.67 13.13 40.81
N PRO A 7 19.57 13.82 40.65
CA PRO A 7 18.64 14.06 41.74
C PRO A 7 17.22 13.52 41.54
N PRO A 8 16.37 13.54 42.57
CA PRO A 8 15.46 12.45 42.88
C PRO A 8 13.99 12.68 42.54
N SER A 9 13.25 11.57 42.66
CA SER A 9 11.81 11.40 42.72
C SER A 9 11.07 12.30 43.69
N GLY A 10 9.88 12.76 43.28
CA GLY A 10 8.89 13.38 44.15
C GLY A 10 7.47 13.05 43.70
N ASP A 11 6.85 12.13 44.39
CA ASP A 11 5.41 12.00 44.61
C ASP A 11 5.20 12.43 46.10
N PRO A 12 4.05 12.86 46.61
CA PRO A 12 2.76 12.20 46.50
C PRO A 12 1.47 13.07 46.69
N SER A 13 0.36 12.45 46.41
CA SER A 13 -0.89 12.39 47.19
C SER A 13 -1.86 13.58 47.32
N GLY A 14 -3.11 13.22 47.17
CA GLY A 14 -4.26 13.61 47.97
C GLY A 14 -5.37 14.35 47.19
N GLY A 15 -6.58 13.91 47.18
CA GLY A 15 -7.62 13.58 48.03
C GLY A 15 -8.96 13.61 47.34
N ALA A 16 -9.67 12.71 47.63
CA ALA A 16 -11.05 12.37 47.95
C ALA A 16 -12.17 13.42 47.79
N GLY A 17 -13.34 12.92 47.29
CA GLY A 17 -14.60 13.33 47.87
C GLY A 17 -15.77 13.58 46.91
N GLY A 18 -16.82 12.74 47.00
CA GLY A 18 -18.21 13.17 46.98
C GLY A 18 -19.11 12.66 45.84
N GLY A 19 -19.86 11.58 46.05
CA GLY A 19 -21.14 11.32 45.39
C GLY A 19 -22.30 11.79 46.31
N PRO A 20 -23.56 11.33 46.13
CA PRO A 20 -24.38 11.04 44.95
C PRO A 20 -25.75 11.76 44.97
N GLY A 21 -26.52 11.75 43.91
CA GLY A 21 -27.87 12.31 43.87
C GLY A 21 -28.78 11.72 42.79
N ARG A 22 -29.69 11.03 43.19
CA ARG A 22 -30.90 10.29 42.87
C ARG A 22 -31.96 11.00 42.01
N SER A 23 -32.56 10.20 41.16
CA SER A 23 -34.01 9.91 40.93
C SER A 23 -34.89 10.90 40.18
N GLY A 24 -35.63 10.33 39.17
CA GLY A 24 -36.86 10.87 38.66
C GLY A 24 -37.32 10.23 37.32
N GLY A 25 -38.11 9.20 37.33
CA GLY A 25 -38.93 8.73 36.20
C GLY A 25 -40.39 9.18 36.41
N PRO A 26 -41.40 8.60 35.72
CA PRO A 26 -41.69 8.57 34.31
C PRO A 26 -43.04 9.22 33.94
N GLY A 27 -43.32 9.47 32.70
CA GLY A 27 -44.64 9.93 32.25
C GLY A 27 -44.95 9.58 30.78
N LYS A 28 -45.87 8.70 30.57
CA LYS A 28 -46.72 8.46 29.37
C LYS A 28 -48.18 8.72 29.79
N PRO A 29 -49.23 8.78 28.92
CA PRO A 29 -49.31 8.81 27.46
C PRO A 29 -50.38 9.83 26.93
N GLY A 30 -50.54 9.97 25.63
CA GLY A 30 -51.68 10.63 25.02
C GLY A 30 -51.64 10.63 23.48
N GLY A 31 -52.45 9.84 22.81
CA GLY A 31 -52.89 10.03 21.42
C GLY A 31 -54.36 10.41 21.41
N PRO A 32 -55.13 10.41 20.27
CA PRO A 32 -54.79 10.46 18.85
C PRO A 32 -55.55 11.56 18.09
N GLY A 33 -55.30 11.73 16.78
CA GLY A 33 -56.35 12.33 15.92
C GLY A 33 -55.85 13.14 14.74
N GLY A 34 -56.32 12.84 13.52
CA GLY A 34 -56.63 13.81 12.50
C GLY A 34 -55.93 13.67 11.14
N SER A 35 -56.58 12.98 10.25
CA SER A 35 -56.64 12.97 8.78
C SER A 35 -56.30 14.27 8.04
N GLY A 36 -55.56 14.17 6.87
CA GLY A 36 -55.50 15.16 5.82
C GLY A 36 -54.37 14.84 4.79
N GLY A 37 -54.75 14.33 3.61
CA GLY A 37 -53.85 14.18 2.47
C GLY A 37 -53.95 15.40 1.54
N PRO A 38 -53.48 15.32 0.25
CA PRO A 38 -52.09 15.12 -0.21
C PRO A 38 -51.52 16.36 -0.91
N GLY A 39 -50.23 16.62 -0.80
CA GLY A 39 -49.54 17.66 -1.55
C GLY A 39 -48.27 17.13 -2.20
N ARG A 40 -48.33 17.00 -3.53
CA ARG A 40 -47.15 16.74 -4.37
C ARG A 40 -46.23 17.96 -4.38
N SER A 41 -44.99 17.78 -4.17
CA SER A 41 -43.92 18.50 -4.90
C SER A 41 -42.61 17.76 -4.68
N GLY A 42 -41.97 17.35 -5.80
CA GLY A 42 -40.73 16.62 -5.81
C GLY A 42 -39.53 17.53 -5.53
N GLY A 43 -38.53 16.93 -4.94
CA GLY A 43 -37.14 17.40 -4.97
C GLY A 43 -36.27 16.18 -5.04
N PRO A 44 -35.36 16.06 -6.03
CA PRO A 44 -34.49 14.91 -6.09
C PRO A 44 -33.35 15.07 -5.08
N GLY A 45 -33.36 14.32 -4.02
CA GLY A 45 -32.22 14.06 -3.18
C GLY A 45 -31.28 13.09 -3.91
N ALA A 46 -30.28 13.61 -4.60
CA ALA A 46 -29.21 12.83 -5.17
C ALA A 46 -28.28 12.37 -4.05
N THR A 47 -28.49 11.17 -3.56
CA THR A 47 -27.48 10.41 -2.84
C THR A 47 -26.52 9.83 -3.88
N GLY A 48 -25.48 10.60 -4.26
CA GLY A 48 -24.39 10.11 -5.08
C GLY A 48 -23.49 9.21 -4.24
N GLY A 49 -23.67 7.91 -4.36
CA GLY A 49 -22.68 6.92 -3.96
C GLY A 49 -21.47 6.94 -4.92
N PRO A 50 -20.35 6.31 -4.56
CA PRO A 50 -19.14 6.33 -5.37
C PRO A 50 -19.41 5.75 -6.75
N GLY A 51 -19.10 6.56 -7.79
CA GLY A 51 -19.23 6.20 -9.20
C GLY A 51 -20.67 6.02 -9.65
N SER A 52 -21.32 7.10 -10.12
CA SER A 52 -22.60 6.97 -10.84
C SER A 52 -22.42 5.99 -12.01
N PRO A 53 -23.21 4.91 -12.11
CA PRO A 53 -23.16 4.01 -13.26
C PRO A 53 -23.59 4.80 -14.50
N GLY A 54 -22.64 5.20 -15.34
CA GLY A 54 -22.93 5.89 -16.59
C GLY A 54 -22.04 7.08 -16.94
N ALA A 55 -21.15 7.54 -16.06
CA ALA A 55 -20.14 8.55 -16.42
C ALA A 55 -19.14 7.94 -17.43
N ALA A 56 -18.87 8.64 -18.54
CA ALA A 56 -17.85 8.20 -19.48
C ALA A 56 -16.47 8.26 -18.81
N LYS A 57 -15.65 7.22 -19.02
CA LYS A 57 -14.26 7.21 -18.55
C LYS A 57 -13.46 8.32 -19.25
N THR A 58 -12.67 9.04 -18.50
CA THR A 58 -11.76 10.10 -18.96
C THR A 58 -10.32 9.63 -19.02
N CYS A 59 -10.00 8.53 -18.34
CA CYS A 59 -8.69 7.90 -18.36
C CYS A 59 -8.80 6.38 -18.14
N ASP A 60 -7.70 5.68 -18.36
CA ASP A 60 -7.49 4.28 -17.99
C ASP A 60 -6.58 4.22 -16.77
N ALA A 61 -7.13 3.82 -15.62
CA ALA A 61 -6.40 3.68 -14.36
C ALA A 61 -6.10 2.21 -13.99
N ARG A 62 -6.23 1.25 -14.95
CA ARG A 62 -5.94 -0.18 -14.71
C ARG A 62 -4.51 -0.45 -14.20
N GLY A 63 -3.57 0.46 -14.53
CA GLY A 63 -2.18 0.39 -14.07
C GLY A 63 -2.04 0.29 -12.55
N MET A 64 -2.99 0.84 -11.76
CA MET A 64 -3.01 0.69 -10.30
C MET A 64 -3.08 -0.78 -9.91
N ALA A 65 -4.11 -1.50 -10.36
CA ALA A 65 -4.27 -2.92 -10.05
C ALA A 65 -3.10 -3.78 -10.57
N GLU A 66 -2.44 -3.37 -11.65
CA GLU A 66 -1.26 -4.06 -12.19
C GLU A 66 -0.05 -3.97 -11.27
N ILE A 67 0.23 -2.78 -10.73
CA ILE A 67 1.29 -2.56 -9.75
C ILE A 67 0.93 -3.21 -8.40
N HIS A 68 -0.32 -3.13 -7.98
CA HIS A 68 -0.81 -3.80 -6.77
C HIS A 68 -0.59 -5.30 -6.81
N ARG A 69 -0.79 -5.95 -7.96
CA ARG A 69 -0.47 -7.39 -8.13
C ARG A 69 1.01 -7.67 -7.89
N MET A 70 1.90 -6.84 -8.44
CA MET A 70 3.35 -6.97 -8.21
C MET A 70 3.71 -6.85 -6.73
N VAL A 71 3.20 -5.80 -6.07
CA VAL A 71 3.48 -5.52 -4.65
C VAL A 71 2.96 -6.66 -3.77
N ARG A 72 1.70 -7.08 -3.97
CA ARG A 72 1.08 -8.19 -3.23
C ARG A 72 1.85 -9.50 -3.43
N SER A 73 2.24 -9.82 -4.65
CA SER A 73 3.01 -11.03 -4.96
C SER A 73 4.40 -10.99 -4.31
N GLY A 74 5.12 -9.88 -4.47
CA GLY A 74 6.49 -9.75 -3.99
C GLY A 74 6.60 -9.79 -2.45
N PHE A 75 5.81 -9.01 -1.72
CA PHE A 75 5.81 -9.08 -0.26
C PHE A 75 5.21 -10.39 0.26
N GLY A 76 4.23 -10.95 -0.45
CA GLY A 76 3.61 -12.24 -0.08
C GLY A 76 4.59 -13.42 -0.09
N GLU A 77 5.58 -13.44 -1.01
CA GLU A 77 6.60 -14.48 -1.04
C GLU A 77 7.75 -14.24 -0.05
N GLY A 78 7.89 -13.04 0.52
CA GLY A 78 9.03 -12.63 1.34
C GLY A 78 9.35 -13.57 2.50
N ARG A 79 8.32 -14.02 3.23
CA ARG A 79 8.50 -15.00 4.34
C ARG A 79 9.11 -16.32 3.87
N ALA A 80 8.67 -16.83 2.72
CA ALA A 80 9.19 -18.08 2.16
C ALA A 80 10.64 -17.90 1.68
N LEU A 81 10.97 -16.76 1.07
CA LEU A 81 12.33 -16.45 0.64
C LEU A 81 13.29 -16.35 1.84
N ILE A 82 12.91 -15.65 2.91
CA ILE A 82 13.70 -15.58 4.15
C ILE A 82 13.89 -16.97 4.75
N GLY A 83 12.83 -17.77 4.78
CA GLY A 83 12.88 -19.15 5.30
C GLY A 83 13.75 -20.10 4.47
N GLY A 84 14.04 -19.78 3.22
CA GLY A 84 14.96 -20.49 2.33
C GLY A 84 16.44 -20.19 2.59
N VAL A 85 16.75 -19.11 3.32
CA VAL A 85 18.14 -18.74 3.65
C VAL A 85 18.68 -19.64 4.76
N ALA A 86 19.79 -20.33 4.50
CA ALA A 86 20.44 -21.16 5.52
C ALA A 86 21.02 -20.28 6.65
N GLU A 87 21.07 -20.84 7.88
CA GLU A 87 21.59 -20.09 9.04
C GLU A 87 23.02 -19.60 8.79
N GLY A 88 23.21 -18.29 8.85
CA GLY A 88 24.51 -17.63 8.64
C GLY A 88 24.90 -17.45 7.18
N ASP A 89 24.05 -17.78 6.22
CA ASP A 89 24.30 -17.52 4.79
C ASP A 89 24.02 -16.05 4.44
N ALA A 90 24.99 -15.21 4.75
CA ALA A 90 24.91 -13.77 4.47
C ALA A 90 24.87 -13.45 2.96
N VAL A 91 25.39 -14.34 2.09
CA VAL A 91 25.39 -14.12 0.65
C VAL A 91 23.95 -14.27 0.10
N HIS A 92 23.27 -15.33 0.47
CA HIS A 92 21.86 -15.52 0.08
C HIS A 92 20.94 -14.50 0.78
N ALA A 93 21.19 -14.20 2.06
CA ALA A 93 20.46 -13.16 2.79
C ALA A 93 20.58 -11.78 2.11
N ASP A 94 21.74 -11.43 1.56
CA ASP A 94 21.93 -10.18 0.81
C ASP A 94 21.12 -10.16 -0.48
N VAL A 95 21.05 -11.27 -1.22
CA VAL A 95 20.22 -11.37 -2.44
C VAL A 95 18.74 -11.21 -2.14
N VAL A 96 18.23 -11.91 -1.10
CA VAL A 96 16.82 -11.80 -0.69
C VAL A 96 16.53 -10.41 -0.12
N GLY A 97 17.43 -9.86 0.68
CA GLY A 97 17.31 -8.52 1.24
C GLY A 97 17.32 -7.43 0.17
N ASP A 98 18.13 -7.57 -0.88
CA ASP A 98 18.15 -6.66 -2.03
C ASP A 98 16.84 -6.69 -2.85
N HIS A 99 16.18 -7.84 -2.89
CA HIS A 99 14.84 -7.96 -3.47
C HIS A 99 13.78 -7.26 -2.62
N LEU A 100 13.78 -7.46 -1.30
CA LEU A 100 12.86 -6.79 -0.38
C LEU A 100 13.06 -5.27 -0.36
N ASP A 101 14.30 -4.79 -0.40
CA ASP A 101 14.65 -3.37 -0.53
C ASP A 101 14.11 -2.76 -1.84
N MET A 102 14.21 -3.50 -2.94
CA MET A 102 13.63 -3.06 -4.22
C MET A 102 12.09 -2.92 -4.13
N LEU A 103 11.41 -3.87 -3.49
CA LEU A 103 9.96 -3.82 -3.29
C LEU A 103 9.55 -2.68 -2.35
N SER A 104 10.31 -2.47 -1.25
CA SER A 104 10.10 -1.36 -0.33
C SER A 104 10.17 -0.01 -1.06
N LYS A 105 11.23 0.21 -1.83
CA LYS A 105 11.39 1.43 -2.63
C LYS A 105 10.30 1.62 -3.67
N ALA A 106 9.85 0.54 -4.30
CA ALA A 106 8.77 0.62 -5.28
C ALA A 106 7.45 1.02 -4.61
N LEU A 107 7.13 0.48 -3.44
CA LEU A 107 5.91 0.81 -2.70
C LEU A 107 5.98 2.22 -2.09
N HIS A 108 7.12 2.63 -1.55
CA HIS A 108 7.34 4.02 -1.12
C HIS A 108 7.06 5.00 -2.25
N ALA A 109 7.64 4.78 -3.43
CA ALA A 109 7.45 5.66 -4.58
C ALA A 109 6.01 5.65 -5.12
N HIS A 110 5.31 4.53 -5.02
CA HIS A 110 3.91 4.41 -5.39
C HIS A 110 3.05 5.31 -4.50
N HIS A 111 3.09 5.14 -3.18
CA HIS A 111 2.34 5.96 -2.24
C HIS A 111 2.75 7.44 -2.27
N GLU A 112 4.05 7.76 -2.40
CA GLU A 112 4.52 9.16 -2.56
C GLU A 112 3.92 9.81 -3.82
N GLY A 113 3.84 9.04 -4.91
CA GLY A 113 3.22 9.50 -6.16
C GLY A 113 1.76 9.85 -5.96
N GLU A 114 1.01 9.01 -5.26
CA GLU A 114 -0.40 9.23 -4.95
C GLU A 114 -0.59 10.42 -4.01
N ASP A 115 0.18 10.48 -2.94
CA ASP A 115 0.11 11.55 -1.96
C ASP A 115 0.42 12.92 -2.58
N THR A 116 1.31 12.97 -3.58
CA THR A 116 1.75 14.24 -4.18
C THR A 116 0.99 14.63 -5.44
N LEU A 117 0.48 13.67 -6.23
CA LEU A 117 -0.09 13.95 -7.54
C LEU A 117 -1.60 13.67 -7.62
N LEU A 118 -2.13 12.82 -6.72
CA LEU A 118 -3.46 12.27 -6.87
C LEU A 118 -4.49 12.90 -5.93
N TRP A 119 -4.23 12.89 -4.62
CA TRP A 119 -5.28 13.16 -3.61
C TRP A 119 -5.88 14.54 -3.70
N ASP A 120 -5.08 15.58 -3.77
CA ASP A 120 -5.59 16.97 -3.81
C ASP A 120 -6.41 17.24 -5.09
N THR A 121 -6.02 16.61 -6.21
CA THR A 121 -6.75 16.69 -7.46
C THR A 121 -8.11 16.02 -7.37
N LEU A 122 -8.17 14.82 -6.77
CA LEU A 122 -9.43 14.10 -6.56
C LEU A 122 -10.33 14.81 -5.55
N GLU A 123 -9.80 15.30 -4.43
CA GLU A 123 -10.58 16.05 -3.43
C GLU A 123 -11.21 17.31 -4.07
N GLY A 124 -10.45 18.03 -4.92
CA GLY A 124 -10.96 19.22 -5.58
C GLY A 124 -12.02 18.96 -6.64
N ARG A 125 -11.93 17.84 -7.38
CA ARG A 125 -12.83 17.53 -8.50
C ARG A 125 -13.99 16.61 -8.10
N ALA A 126 -13.81 15.77 -7.09
CA ALA A 126 -14.79 14.80 -6.58
C ALA A 126 -14.92 14.89 -5.05
N PRO A 127 -15.46 15.98 -4.49
CA PRO A 127 -15.54 16.19 -3.03
C PRO A 127 -16.28 15.06 -2.28
N SER A 128 -17.17 14.32 -2.95
CA SER A 128 -17.85 13.15 -2.39
C SER A 128 -16.90 12.02 -1.99
N CYS A 129 -15.67 12.00 -2.53
CA CYS A 129 -14.64 11.01 -2.20
C CYS A 129 -13.77 11.38 -1.01
N ALA A 130 -13.90 12.57 -0.42
CA ALA A 130 -13.00 13.06 0.64
C ALA A 130 -12.83 12.06 1.80
N GLY A 131 -13.90 11.33 2.17
CA GLY A 131 -13.84 10.30 3.20
C GLY A 131 -12.99 9.08 2.80
N HIS A 132 -13.00 8.68 1.52
CA HIS A 132 -12.15 7.60 1.02
C HIS A 132 -10.69 8.06 0.96
N ILE A 133 -10.43 9.27 0.46
CA ILE A 133 -9.09 9.84 0.37
C ILE A 133 -8.46 10.00 1.76
N ALA A 134 -9.21 10.51 2.74
CA ALA A 134 -8.72 10.59 4.11
C ALA A 134 -8.32 9.23 4.68
N ARG A 135 -9.07 8.18 4.33
CA ARG A 135 -8.75 6.80 4.73
C ARG A 135 -7.50 6.28 4.02
N MET A 136 -7.33 6.55 2.72
CA MET A 136 -6.09 6.19 1.99
C MET A 136 -4.86 6.87 2.62
N LYS A 137 -4.91 8.18 2.85
CA LYS A 137 -3.83 8.92 3.53
C LYS A 137 -3.47 8.32 4.91
N ALA A 138 -4.48 7.85 5.68
CA ALA A 138 -4.24 7.19 6.97
C ALA A 138 -3.59 5.81 6.80
N GLN A 139 -4.01 5.02 5.82
CA GLN A 139 -3.44 3.72 5.50
C GLN A 139 -2.00 3.85 4.97
N HIS A 140 -1.69 4.89 4.16
CA HIS A 140 -0.33 5.21 3.74
C HIS A 140 0.57 5.55 4.92
N ALA A 141 0.08 6.33 5.88
CA ALA A 141 0.84 6.65 7.09
C ALA A 141 1.15 5.40 7.93
N GLU A 142 0.20 4.46 8.06
CA GLU A 142 0.41 3.16 8.71
C GLU A 142 1.43 2.31 7.92
N MET A 143 1.28 2.20 6.61
CA MET A 143 2.22 1.47 5.75
C MET A 143 3.63 2.02 5.84
N LEU A 144 3.79 3.35 5.90
CA LEU A 144 5.09 4.00 6.05
C LEU A 144 5.82 3.58 7.32
N VAL A 145 5.11 3.33 8.42
CA VAL A 145 5.70 2.81 9.67
C VAL A 145 6.32 1.43 9.42
N HIS A 146 5.59 0.53 8.75
CA HIS A 146 6.08 -0.82 8.46
C HIS A 146 7.25 -0.82 7.47
N LEU A 147 7.18 -0.01 6.40
CA LEU A 147 8.26 0.11 5.41
C LEU A 147 9.54 0.68 6.04
N THR A 148 9.41 1.71 6.89
CA THR A 148 10.54 2.28 7.62
C THR A 148 11.18 1.26 8.57
N ALA A 149 10.37 0.44 9.24
CA ALA A 149 10.86 -0.63 10.09
C ALA A 149 11.57 -1.73 9.29
N LEU A 150 11.05 -2.08 8.10
CA LEU A 150 11.70 -3.02 7.18
C LEU A 150 13.09 -2.50 6.75
N ASP A 151 13.15 -1.24 6.29
CA ASP A 151 14.39 -0.60 5.85
C ASP A 151 15.45 -0.56 6.96
N ALA A 152 15.02 -0.40 8.23
CA ALA A 152 15.90 -0.43 9.39
C ALA A 152 16.36 -1.85 9.77
N ALA A 153 15.53 -2.88 9.57
CA ALA A 153 15.85 -4.26 9.95
C ALA A 153 16.74 -4.98 8.89
N LEU A 154 16.53 -4.68 7.61
CA LEU A 154 17.22 -5.35 6.49
C LEU A 154 18.74 -5.37 6.58
N PRO A 155 19.45 -4.26 6.92
CA PRO A 155 20.94 -4.24 6.89
C PRO A 155 21.57 -5.26 7.84
N ALA A 156 21.05 -5.43 9.03
CA ALA A 156 21.55 -6.39 10.01
C ALA A 156 21.41 -7.83 9.49
N TRP A 157 20.22 -8.18 9.02
CA TRP A 157 19.98 -9.52 8.48
C TRP A 157 20.77 -9.80 7.21
N ARG A 158 20.84 -8.86 6.27
CA ARG A 158 21.63 -8.99 5.03
C ARG A 158 23.10 -9.32 5.32
N SER A 159 23.67 -8.71 6.35
CA SER A 159 25.09 -8.90 6.70
C SER A 159 25.36 -10.18 7.47
N SER A 160 24.37 -10.76 8.12
CA SER A 160 24.56 -11.91 9.01
C SER A 160 23.94 -13.23 8.49
N GLY A 161 22.83 -13.15 7.78
CA GLY A 161 22.03 -14.31 7.39
C GLY A 161 21.47 -15.12 8.58
N ARG A 162 21.44 -14.54 9.78
CA ARG A 162 21.05 -15.26 11.01
C ARG A 162 19.57 -15.16 11.25
N SER A 163 18.99 -16.27 11.73
CA SER A 163 17.57 -16.32 12.07
C SER A 163 17.16 -15.33 13.16
N THR A 164 18.05 -15.01 14.09
CA THR A 164 17.83 -13.97 15.10
C THR A 164 17.64 -12.59 14.52
N ASP A 165 18.36 -12.26 13.45
CA ASP A 165 18.27 -10.96 12.78
C ASP A 165 17.12 -10.95 11.76
N ALA A 166 16.72 -12.12 11.24
CA ALA A 166 15.56 -12.30 10.38
C ALA A 166 14.23 -12.02 11.10
N ALA A 167 14.16 -12.20 12.42
CA ALA A 167 12.91 -12.05 13.19
C ALA A 167 12.29 -10.66 12.99
N GLY A 168 13.07 -9.58 13.10
CA GLY A 168 12.60 -8.22 12.88
C GLY A 168 12.11 -7.98 11.44
N VAL A 169 12.77 -8.59 10.44
CA VAL A 169 12.34 -8.51 9.03
C VAL A 169 11.00 -9.24 8.83
N LEU A 170 10.84 -10.42 9.42
CA LEU A 170 9.60 -11.20 9.35
C LEU A 170 8.42 -10.48 10.00
N ASP A 171 8.62 -9.87 11.17
CA ASP A 171 7.57 -9.12 11.87
C ASP A 171 7.11 -7.92 11.03
N THR A 172 8.05 -7.21 10.39
CA THR A 172 7.70 -6.08 9.50
C THR A 172 6.98 -6.55 8.24
N LEU A 173 7.37 -7.67 7.64
CA LEU A 173 6.68 -8.25 6.48
C LEU A 173 5.25 -8.65 6.81
N ASP A 174 5.00 -9.20 7.99
CA ASP A 174 3.65 -9.52 8.44
C ASP A 174 2.78 -8.26 8.54
N GLY A 175 3.33 -7.18 9.11
CA GLY A 175 2.67 -5.88 9.18
C GLY A 175 2.37 -5.31 7.78
N ILE A 176 3.35 -5.31 6.88
CA ILE A 176 3.17 -4.86 5.48
C ILE A 176 2.07 -5.68 4.80
N ASN A 177 2.13 -7.00 4.86
CA ASN A 177 1.14 -7.86 4.21
C ASN A 177 -0.27 -7.66 4.78
N ALA A 178 -0.40 -7.47 6.10
CA ALA A 178 -1.68 -7.17 6.73
C ALA A 178 -2.24 -5.81 6.27
N ALA A 179 -1.41 -4.78 6.21
CA ALA A 179 -1.82 -3.46 5.74
C ALA A 179 -2.19 -3.48 4.24
N LEU A 180 -1.40 -4.15 3.38
CA LEU A 180 -1.70 -4.32 1.96
C LEU A 180 -3.02 -5.07 1.71
N ALA A 181 -3.34 -6.06 2.55
CA ALA A 181 -4.58 -6.82 2.44
C ALA A 181 -5.84 -5.96 2.66
N VAL A 182 -5.72 -4.84 3.38
CA VAL A 182 -6.79 -3.86 3.60
C VAL A 182 -6.74 -2.75 2.56
N HIS A 183 -5.57 -2.15 2.38
CA HIS A 183 -5.37 -0.96 1.55
C HIS A 183 -5.67 -1.22 0.07
N LEU A 184 -5.01 -2.20 -0.54
CA LEU A 184 -5.11 -2.40 -1.99
C LEU A 184 -6.54 -2.69 -2.49
N PRO A 185 -7.34 -3.57 -1.83
CA PRO A 185 -8.74 -3.74 -2.23
C PRO A 185 -9.61 -2.50 -2.00
N ASP A 186 -9.36 -1.74 -0.93
CA ASP A 186 -10.12 -0.51 -0.63
C ASP A 186 -9.88 0.55 -1.70
N GLU A 187 -8.64 0.75 -2.10
CA GLU A 187 -8.29 1.66 -3.18
C GLU A 187 -8.84 1.21 -4.54
N GLU A 188 -8.61 -0.04 -4.93
CA GLU A 188 -9.09 -0.60 -6.19
C GLU A 188 -10.61 -0.49 -6.34
N GLN A 189 -11.37 -0.61 -5.24
CA GLN A 189 -12.83 -0.58 -5.25
C GLN A 189 -13.42 0.82 -5.10
N GLN A 190 -12.78 1.71 -4.35
CA GLN A 190 -13.36 2.99 -3.96
C GLN A 190 -12.72 4.19 -4.65
N VAL A 191 -11.43 4.14 -4.97
CA VAL A 191 -10.69 5.26 -5.55
C VAL A 191 -10.51 5.11 -7.05
N VAL A 192 -10.07 3.95 -7.54
CA VAL A 192 -9.82 3.73 -8.98
C VAL A 192 -11.02 4.08 -9.86
N PRO A 193 -12.29 3.70 -9.54
CA PRO A 193 -13.44 4.10 -10.35
C PRO A 193 -13.67 5.60 -10.41
N VAL A 194 -13.29 6.33 -9.34
CA VAL A 194 -13.38 7.80 -9.33
C VAL A 194 -12.25 8.41 -10.16
N MET A 195 -11.02 7.88 -10.09
CA MET A 195 -9.94 8.29 -10.97
C MET A 195 -10.36 8.22 -12.44
N GLU A 196 -10.93 7.09 -12.85
CA GLU A 196 -11.34 6.84 -14.23
C GLU A 196 -12.39 7.81 -14.79
N THR A 197 -13.14 8.48 -13.92
CA THR A 197 -14.18 9.44 -14.31
C THR A 197 -13.82 10.90 -14.01
N THR A 198 -12.68 11.14 -13.33
CA THR A 198 -12.33 12.45 -12.79
C THR A 198 -10.99 12.97 -13.30
N LEU A 199 -10.01 12.05 -13.49
CA LEU A 199 -8.66 12.40 -13.94
C LEU A 199 -8.55 12.39 -15.46
N THR A 200 -7.57 13.12 -15.97
CA THR A 200 -7.12 13.02 -17.35
C THR A 200 -6.11 11.87 -17.50
N GLN A 201 -5.95 11.34 -18.72
CA GLN A 201 -4.92 10.34 -18.98
C GLN A 201 -3.51 10.88 -18.67
N GLN A 202 -3.24 12.15 -18.92
CA GLN A 202 -1.95 12.77 -18.62
C GLN A 202 -1.61 12.73 -17.12
N GLU A 203 -2.59 12.88 -16.24
CA GLU A 203 -2.39 12.81 -14.79
C GLU A 203 -2.08 11.38 -14.34
N VAL A 204 -2.75 10.39 -14.90
CA VAL A 204 -2.45 8.96 -14.65
C VAL A 204 -1.08 8.57 -15.20
N ASP A 205 -0.71 9.07 -16.38
CA ASP A 205 0.61 8.85 -16.96
C ASP A 205 1.73 9.48 -16.11
N ALA A 206 1.47 10.64 -15.48
CA ALA A 206 2.42 11.28 -14.58
C ALA A 206 2.70 10.45 -13.33
N LEU A 207 1.68 9.78 -12.77
CA LEU A 207 1.82 8.85 -11.67
C LEU A 207 2.69 7.64 -12.06
N SER A 208 2.41 7.04 -13.22
CA SER A 208 3.20 5.94 -13.78
C SER A 208 4.66 6.33 -14.01
N GLU A 209 4.90 7.55 -14.50
CA GLU A 209 6.25 8.10 -14.73
C GLU A 209 6.99 8.35 -13.41
N HIS A 210 6.29 8.79 -12.34
CA HIS A 210 6.86 8.94 -11.00
C HIS A 210 7.43 7.60 -10.50
N GLY A 211 6.63 6.53 -10.50
CA GLY A 211 7.05 5.19 -10.09
C GLY A 211 8.21 4.65 -10.95
N ARG A 212 8.17 4.88 -12.28
CA ARG A 212 9.24 4.47 -13.18
C ARG A 212 10.57 5.17 -12.89
N LYS A 213 10.55 6.47 -12.56
CA LYS A 213 11.76 7.23 -12.20
C LYS A 213 12.38 6.80 -10.89
N ALA A 214 11.58 6.32 -9.96
CA ALA A 214 12.04 5.82 -8.67
C ALA A 214 12.74 4.46 -8.77
N THR A 215 12.62 3.74 -9.92
CA THR A 215 13.29 2.45 -10.11
C THR A 215 14.81 2.59 -9.97
N PRO A 216 15.46 1.88 -9.03
CA PRO A 216 16.90 1.97 -8.84
C PRO A 216 17.68 1.59 -10.11
N ARG A 217 18.83 2.27 -10.32
CA ARG A 217 19.69 1.95 -11.47
C ARG A 217 20.11 0.49 -11.45
N GLY A 218 20.00 -0.17 -12.59
CA GLY A 218 20.34 -1.59 -12.75
C GLY A 218 19.23 -2.57 -12.38
N LYS A 219 18.15 -2.13 -11.70
CA LYS A 219 17.03 -2.98 -11.29
C LYS A 219 15.86 -3.01 -12.30
N LEU A 220 15.93 -2.26 -13.39
CA LEU A 220 14.84 -2.13 -14.36
C LEU A 220 14.30 -3.48 -14.84
N PHE A 221 15.17 -4.44 -15.18
CA PHE A 221 14.73 -5.76 -15.64
C PHE A 221 14.16 -6.63 -14.52
N LEU A 222 14.61 -6.44 -13.28
CA LEU A 222 14.08 -7.15 -12.13
C LEU A 222 12.69 -6.64 -11.79
N GLN A 223 12.51 -5.34 -11.73
CA GLN A 223 11.21 -4.72 -11.48
C GLN A 223 10.21 -5.04 -12.61
N LEU A 224 10.63 -4.91 -13.88
CA LEU A 224 9.80 -5.28 -15.02
C LEU A 224 9.41 -6.76 -14.96
N GLY A 225 10.34 -7.65 -14.62
CA GLY A 225 10.06 -9.07 -14.45
C GLY A 225 9.08 -9.36 -13.30
N ALA A 226 9.20 -8.64 -12.19
CA ALA A 226 8.26 -8.74 -11.08
C ALA A 226 6.85 -8.28 -11.48
N ILE A 227 6.73 -7.16 -12.22
CA ILE A 227 5.44 -6.70 -12.77
C ILE A 227 4.84 -7.78 -13.66
N LEU A 228 5.60 -8.28 -14.66
CA LEU A 228 5.10 -9.24 -15.64
C LEU A 228 4.70 -10.57 -14.99
N SER A 229 5.52 -11.09 -14.07
CA SER A 229 5.24 -12.38 -13.42
C SER A 229 4.01 -12.34 -12.50
N ALA A 230 3.62 -11.17 -12.04
CA ALA A 230 2.44 -10.98 -11.22
C ALA A 230 1.13 -10.86 -12.05
N GLN A 231 1.22 -10.71 -13.39
CA GLN A 231 0.02 -10.65 -14.22
C GLN A 231 -0.54 -12.05 -14.50
N PRO A 232 -1.88 -12.18 -14.69
CA PRO A 232 -2.55 -13.48 -14.84
C PRO A 232 -2.04 -14.33 -16.01
N ASP A 233 -1.58 -13.68 -17.10
CA ASP A 233 -1.11 -14.32 -18.33
C ASP A 233 0.43 -14.38 -18.45
N GLY A 234 1.13 -14.12 -17.32
CA GLY A 234 2.59 -13.99 -17.32
C GLY A 234 3.08 -12.68 -17.96
N GLY A 235 2.21 -11.71 -18.12
CA GLY A 235 2.50 -10.37 -18.59
C GLY A 235 2.52 -10.21 -20.12
N ASP A 236 1.99 -11.14 -20.87
CA ASP A 236 1.98 -11.06 -22.36
C ASP A 236 1.09 -9.93 -22.86
N GLU A 237 -0.09 -9.72 -22.28
CA GLU A 237 -0.98 -8.60 -22.59
C GLU A 237 -0.35 -7.27 -22.15
N TRP A 238 0.11 -7.23 -20.92
CA TRP A 238 0.80 -6.07 -20.35
C TRP A 238 1.95 -5.59 -21.23
N GLN A 239 2.80 -6.51 -21.71
CA GLN A 239 3.90 -6.17 -22.62
C GLN A 239 3.41 -5.57 -23.93
N ARG A 240 2.29 -6.06 -24.48
CA ARG A 240 1.72 -5.54 -25.73
C ARG A 240 1.21 -4.11 -25.58
N GLU A 241 0.59 -3.82 -24.43
CA GLU A 241 0.00 -2.51 -24.14
C GLU A 241 1.04 -1.47 -23.75
N HIS A 242 2.00 -1.82 -22.89
CA HIS A 242 2.89 -0.85 -22.26
C HIS A 242 4.30 -0.76 -22.87
N LEU A 243 4.76 -1.78 -23.60
CA LEU A 243 6.12 -1.79 -24.13
C LEU A 243 6.16 -1.62 -25.65
N PRO A 244 6.91 -0.63 -26.18
CA PRO A 244 7.20 -0.54 -27.61
C PRO A 244 7.89 -1.81 -28.14
N PRO A 245 7.72 -2.17 -29.43
CA PRO A 245 8.29 -3.39 -30.00
C PRO A 245 9.80 -3.57 -29.75
N PRO A 246 10.67 -2.55 -29.84
CA PRO A 246 12.09 -2.70 -29.55
C PRO A 246 12.35 -3.08 -28.09
N VAL A 247 11.59 -2.51 -27.14
CA VAL A 247 11.73 -2.80 -25.71
C VAL A 247 11.29 -4.24 -25.41
N ARG A 248 10.22 -4.72 -26.04
CA ARG A 248 9.78 -6.13 -25.94
C ARG A 248 10.86 -7.09 -26.43
N LEU A 249 11.56 -6.72 -27.50
CA LEU A 249 12.67 -7.53 -28.01
C LEU A 249 13.84 -7.57 -27.01
N ILE A 250 14.23 -6.42 -26.46
CA ILE A 250 15.29 -6.33 -25.42
C ILE A 250 14.89 -7.15 -24.19
N TRP A 251 13.64 -7.03 -23.74
CA TRP A 251 13.13 -7.84 -22.65
C TRP A 251 13.26 -9.35 -22.94
N ARG A 252 12.81 -9.79 -24.11
CA ARG A 252 12.84 -11.21 -24.51
C ARG A 252 14.25 -11.79 -24.57
N VAL A 253 15.21 -11.01 -25.09
CA VAL A 253 16.59 -11.48 -25.33
C VAL A 253 17.46 -11.34 -24.06
N VAL A 254 17.33 -10.26 -23.32
CA VAL A 254 18.22 -9.91 -22.18
C VAL A 254 17.45 -9.91 -20.86
N GLY A 255 16.35 -9.17 -20.79
CA GLY A 255 15.66 -8.89 -19.53
C GLY A 255 15.13 -10.15 -18.86
N LYS A 256 14.46 -11.02 -19.63
CA LYS A 256 13.89 -12.28 -19.12
C LYS A 256 14.97 -13.21 -18.54
N ARG A 257 16.14 -13.29 -19.18
CA ARG A 257 17.25 -14.11 -18.66
C ARG A 257 17.80 -13.55 -17.35
N LYS A 258 17.99 -12.21 -17.27
CA LYS A 258 18.44 -11.57 -16.04
C LYS A 258 17.46 -11.76 -14.91
N TYR A 259 16.17 -11.61 -15.18
CA TYR A 259 15.12 -11.83 -14.18
C TYR A 259 15.09 -13.30 -13.71
N GLN A 260 15.15 -14.25 -14.64
CA GLN A 260 15.16 -15.68 -14.30
C GLN A 260 16.41 -16.09 -13.48
N ALA A 261 17.58 -15.56 -13.83
CA ALA A 261 18.79 -15.77 -13.04
C ALA A 261 18.63 -15.24 -11.60
N ASN A 262 18.15 -14.00 -11.45
CA ASN A 262 17.87 -13.45 -10.12
C ASN A 262 16.82 -14.26 -9.36
N ARG A 263 15.77 -14.77 -10.02
CA ARG A 263 14.78 -15.66 -9.38
C ARG A 263 15.41 -16.96 -8.88
N ALA A 264 16.33 -17.56 -9.63
CA ALA A 264 17.07 -18.75 -9.19
C ALA A 264 17.96 -18.43 -7.96
N GLU A 265 18.61 -17.27 -7.96
CA GLU A 265 19.39 -16.80 -6.79
C GLU A 265 18.49 -16.60 -5.56
N LEU A 266 17.31 -15.98 -5.74
CA LEU A 266 16.36 -15.72 -4.64
C LEU A 266 15.85 -17.00 -3.97
N VAL A 267 15.64 -18.07 -4.72
CA VAL A 267 15.16 -19.35 -4.17
C VAL A 267 16.29 -20.28 -3.75
N GLY A 268 17.55 -19.86 -3.87
CA GLY A 268 18.71 -20.66 -3.51
C GLY A 268 18.99 -21.84 -4.46
N ASP A 269 18.50 -21.77 -5.70
CA ASP A 269 18.61 -22.87 -6.70
C ASP A 269 19.98 -22.88 -7.41
N ILE A 270 20.90 -22.00 -7.03
CA ILE A 270 22.26 -22.02 -7.58
C ILE A 270 23.07 -23.08 -6.82
N ARG A 271 23.14 -24.25 -7.42
CA ARG A 271 24.21 -25.19 -7.06
C ARG A 271 25.51 -24.68 -7.69
N PRO A 272 26.61 -24.62 -6.93
CA PRO A 272 27.91 -24.23 -7.44
C PRO A 272 28.41 -25.16 -8.55
#